data_297a9e7feb8711ccb506680e6b98d9f2
#
_entry.id   297a9e7feb8711ccb506680e6b98d9f2
#
_cell.length_a   1.000
_cell.length_b   1.000
_cell.length_c   1.000
_cell.angle_alpha   90.00
_cell.angle_beta   90.00
_cell.angle_gamma   90.00
#
_symmetry.space_group_name_H-M   'P 1'
#
loop_
_entity.id
_entity.type
_entity.pdbx_description
1 polymer ?
#
loop_
_entity_poly.entity_id
_entity_poly.type
_entity_poly.pdbx_seq_one_letter_code
_entity_poly.pdbx_strand_id
1 'polypeptide(L)'
;MKATIITIGDEILIGQIIDTNSGFIAKSLDRIGVEVTEMISISDDKKHILDTFSQLQNKVDIVIVTGGLGPTKDDVTKKTFCDYFDDELVVNPEVLAHVTQLIEGFYKRPITQMNKDQALVPSTCTILHNQVGTAPGMWMKKENTVFISLPGVPYEMKYLVEEEIIPKIVREYKRPYIIHKTILTYGQGESLVAERIENWENNLPDFIKLAYLPNPGRVRLRLTARGTNKEVLEAAIEENVKSLDAIIHDIIVGYEENETIETVVGKMLSGQNKTISTAESLTGGKIASILAAVPGSSKYFKGSVVSYATEAKVNVLGVSQDLVDEFSVVSAQVAKAMALNVKEILKTDYGIATTGNAGPTKGDSDAEIGTVFIALATPTEVIVEEFNFGQPREKVIDRATIKSLEILQKEILKNVH
;
A
#
# COMPACT_ATOMS: atom_id res chain seq x y z
N MET A 1 9.82 7.95 22.52
CA MET A 1 9.02 9.11 22.08
C MET A 1 7.71 8.59 21.53
N LYS A 2 6.59 9.11 22.03
CA LYS A 2 5.24 8.65 21.69
C LYS A 2 4.45 9.73 20.98
N ALA A 3 3.64 9.37 20.01
CA ALA A 3 2.78 10.28 19.28
C ALA A 3 1.34 9.76 19.20
N THR A 4 0.37 10.68 19.13
CA THR A 4 -1.01 10.42 18.74
C THR A 4 -1.34 11.23 17.49
N ILE A 5 -2.06 10.64 16.56
CA ILE A 5 -2.52 11.30 15.33
C ILE A 5 -4.02 11.53 15.45
N ILE A 6 -4.45 12.75 15.18
CA ILE A 6 -5.86 13.15 15.16
C ILE A 6 -6.24 13.56 13.75
N THR A 7 -7.29 12.95 13.22
CA THR A 7 -7.91 13.38 11.97
C THR A 7 -9.22 14.08 12.28
N ILE A 8 -9.38 15.31 11.83
CA ILE A 8 -10.59 16.11 12.00
C ILE A 8 -11.35 16.15 10.68
N GLY A 9 -12.62 15.73 10.71
CA GLY A 9 -13.50 15.75 9.55
C GLY A 9 -14.71 14.83 9.72
N ASP A 10 -15.90 15.39 9.61
CA ASP A 10 -17.15 14.64 9.69
C ASP A 10 -17.28 13.62 8.53
N GLU A 11 -16.73 13.92 7.36
CA GLU A 11 -16.71 13.02 6.20
C GLU A 11 -15.94 11.71 6.44
N ILE A 12 -14.98 11.73 7.38
CA ILE A 12 -14.24 10.55 7.79
C ILE A 12 -15.08 9.73 8.78
N LEU A 13 -15.74 10.40 9.71
CA LEU A 13 -16.59 9.73 10.71
C LEU A 13 -17.79 9.02 10.09
N ILE A 14 -18.38 9.59 9.05
CA ILE A 14 -19.48 8.95 8.30
C ILE A 14 -19.00 7.94 7.25
N GLY A 15 -17.67 7.74 7.10
CA GLY A 15 -17.08 6.78 6.17
C GLY A 15 -17.14 7.20 4.70
N GLN A 16 -17.40 8.47 4.41
CA GLN A 16 -17.41 9.00 3.03
C GLN A 16 -16.01 9.07 2.42
N ILE A 17 -15.01 9.36 3.25
CA ILE A 17 -13.59 9.39 2.87
C ILE A 17 -12.81 8.45 3.80
N ILE A 18 -11.88 7.69 3.22
CA ILE A 18 -10.96 6.86 3.99
C ILE A 18 -9.78 7.71 4.45
N ASP A 19 -9.47 7.66 5.75
CA ASP A 19 -8.29 8.32 6.30
C ASP A 19 -7.00 7.67 5.82
N THR A 20 -6.41 8.24 4.79
CA THR A 20 -5.07 7.86 4.29
C THR A 20 -3.96 8.68 4.91
N ASN A 21 -4.29 9.83 5.52
CA ASN A 21 -3.34 10.75 6.11
C ASN A 21 -2.70 10.14 7.36
N SER A 22 -3.50 9.64 8.29
CA SER A 22 -2.99 9.01 9.51
C SER A 22 -2.04 7.86 9.21
N GLY A 23 -2.37 7.02 8.21
CA GLY A 23 -1.50 5.91 7.79
C GLY A 23 -0.15 6.39 7.26
N PHE A 24 -0.11 7.49 6.49
CA PHE A 24 1.13 8.07 5.99
C PHE A 24 1.97 8.70 7.11
N ILE A 25 1.34 9.52 7.96
CA ILE A 25 2.00 10.16 9.11
C ILE A 25 2.61 9.10 10.04
N ALA A 26 1.84 8.05 10.36
CA ALA A 26 2.31 6.97 11.22
C ALA A 26 3.55 6.27 10.66
N LYS A 27 3.55 5.93 9.37
CA LYS A 27 4.73 5.32 8.71
C LYS A 27 5.94 6.24 8.73
N SER A 28 5.73 7.54 8.52
CA SER A 28 6.82 8.53 8.52
C SER A 28 7.43 8.71 9.91
N LEU A 29 6.62 8.74 10.96
CA LEU A 29 7.05 8.81 12.35
C LEU A 29 7.78 7.53 12.80
N ASP A 30 7.26 6.37 12.43
CA ASP A 30 7.84 5.08 12.77
C ASP A 30 9.25 4.92 12.18
N ARG A 31 9.48 5.35 10.94
CA ARG A 31 10.81 5.36 10.30
C ARG A 31 11.88 6.12 11.09
N ILE A 32 11.48 7.10 11.88
CA ILE A 32 12.39 7.90 12.68
C ILE A 32 12.39 7.55 14.17
N GLY A 33 11.74 6.45 14.57
CA GLY A 33 11.75 5.98 15.95
C GLY A 33 10.73 6.65 16.87
N VAL A 34 9.69 7.26 16.32
CA VAL A 34 8.55 7.81 17.08
C VAL A 34 7.41 6.81 17.02
N GLU A 35 7.01 6.30 18.19
CA GLU A 35 5.93 5.32 18.32
C GLU A 35 4.56 6.01 18.27
N VAL A 36 3.74 5.68 17.29
CA VAL A 36 2.34 6.09 17.25
C VAL A 36 1.54 5.16 18.14
N THR A 37 0.97 5.70 19.22
CA THR A 37 0.20 4.93 20.20
C THR A 37 -1.29 4.90 19.89
N GLU A 38 -1.81 5.94 19.24
CA GLU A 38 -3.23 6.06 18.88
C GLU A 38 -3.40 6.84 17.58
N MET A 39 -4.44 6.49 16.82
CA MET A 39 -5.00 7.26 15.72
C MET A 39 -6.47 7.48 16.03
N ILE A 40 -6.92 8.74 16.06
CA ILE A 40 -8.25 9.13 16.50
C ILE A 40 -8.88 9.98 15.40
N SER A 41 -10.12 9.64 14.98
CA SER A 41 -10.93 10.52 14.14
C SER A 41 -11.96 11.22 14.98
N ILE A 42 -12.06 12.55 14.85
CA ILE A 42 -13.01 13.38 15.62
C ILE A 42 -13.77 14.32 14.69
N SER A 43 -14.92 14.80 15.17
CA SER A 43 -15.74 15.79 14.46
C SER A 43 -15.11 17.18 14.43
N ASP A 44 -15.56 18.01 13.50
CA ASP A 44 -15.24 19.44 13.39
C ASP A 44 -15.92 20.28 14.51
N ASP A 45 -16.09 19.72 15.70
CA ASP A 45 -16.65 20.39 16.86
C ASP A 45 -15.56 20.94 17.77
N LYS A 46 -15.61 22.24 18.05
CA LYS A 46 -14.62 22.95 18.89
C LYS A 46 -14.43 22.28 20.25
N LYS A 47 -15.54 21.89 20.90
CA LYS A 47 -15.47 21.29 22.24
C LYS A 47 -14.82 19.93 22.17
N HIS A 48 -15.17 19.13 21.19
CA HIS A 48 -14.59 17.80 21.00
C HIS A 48 -13.07 17.89 20.76
N ILE A 49 -12.62 18.87 19.96
CA ILE A 49 -11.18 19.11 19.71
C ILE A 49 -10.47 19.51 21.01
N LEU A 50 -11.02 20.47 21.79
CA LEU A 50 -10.42 20.93 23.04
C LEU A 50 -10.34 19.83 24.11
N ASP A 51 -11.40 19.04 24.23
CA ASP A 51 -11.44 17.91 25.17
C ASP A 51 -10.40 16.85 24.79
N THR A 52 -10.26 16.55 23.49
CA THR A 52 -9.25 15.62 22.98
C THR A 52 -7.82 16.11 23.21
N PHE A 53 -7.54 17.39 22.95
CA PHE A 53 -6.22 17.97 23.22
C PHE A 53 -5.86 17.90 24.70
N SER A 54 -6.82 18.24 25.57
CA SER A 54 -6.64 18.19 27.03
C SER A 54 -6.37 16.77 27.54
N GLN A 55 -7.02 15.78 26.93
CA GLN A 55 -6.79 14.37 27.26
C GLN A 55 -5.41 13.85 26.88
N LEU A 56 -4.81 14.39 25.81
CA LEU A 56 -3.53 13.95 25.28
C LEU A 56 -2.33 14.72 25.84
N GLN A 57 -2.57 15.92 26.35
CA GLN A 57 -1.52 16.75 26.96
C GLN A 57 -0.81 15.98 28.09
N ASN A 58 0.51 15.96 28.06
CA ASN A 58 1.38 15.23 29.00
C ASN A 58 1.25 13.69 28.97
N LYS A 59 0.41 13.11 28.11
CA LYS A 59 0.34 11.65 27.91
C LYS A 59 1.25 11.18 26.80
N VAL A 60 1.43 12.02 25.78
CA VAL A 60 2.30 11.76 24.62
C VAL A 60 3.23 12.95 24.39
N ASP A 61 4.34 12.69 23.70
CA ASP A 61 5.31 13.74 23.39
C ASP A 61 4.85 14.62 22.22
N ILE A 62 4.13 14.03 21.26
CA ILE A 62 3.67 14.70 20.05
C ILE A 62 2.20 14.35 19.76
N VAL A 63 1.41 15.36 19.44
CA VAL A 63 0.07 15.26 18.87
C VAL A 63 0.11 15.85 17.46
N ILE A 64 -0.20 15.07 16.44
CA ILE A 64 -0.32 15.56 15.06
C ILE A 64 -1.79 15.58 14.66
N VAL A 65 -2.25 16.75 14.25
CA VAL A 65 -3.64 16.99 13.84
C VAL A 65 -3.66 17.25 12.35
N THR A 66 -4.55 16.60 11.61
CA THR A 66 -4.75 16.85 10.18
C THR A 66 -6.22 17.12 9.89
N GLY A 67 -6.51 18.21 9.16
CA GLY A 67 -7.85 18.66 8.80
C GLY A 67 -8.26 19.99 9.45
N GLY A 68 -9.32 20.60 8.91
CA GLY A 68 -9.94 21.81 9.42
C GLY A 68 -9.09 23.09 9.37
N LEU A 69 -8.10 23.17 8.46
CA LEU A 69 -7.26 24.37 8.24
C LEU A 69 -7.66 25.19 7.00
N GLY A 70 -8.69 24.79 6.31
CA GLY A 70 -9.21 25.51 5.14
C GLY A 70 -9.76 26.90 5.47
N PRO A 71 -10.20 27.63 4.46
CA PRO A 71 -10.73 29.00 4.62
C PRO A 71 -12.23 29.05 4.89
N THR A 72 -12.90 27.92 5.00
CA THR A 72 -14.35 27.84 5.12
C THR A 72 -14.83 27.94 6.57
N LYS A 73 -16.13 28.11 6.80
CA LYS A 73 -16.66 28.35 8.16
C LYS A 73 -16.63 27.11 9.05
N ASP A 74 -16.60 25.96 8.45
CA ASP A 74 -16.47 24.64 9.07
C ASP A 74 -15.01 24.32 9.47
N ASP A 75 -14.04 25.05 8.94
CA ASP A 75 -12.63 24.93 9.31
C ASP A 75 -12.35 25.58 10.68
N VAL A 76 -12.67 24.89 11.74
CA VAL A 76 -12.58 25.42 13.12
C VAL A 76 -11.24 25.16 13.80
N THR A 77 -10.40 24.30 13.23
CA THR A 77 -9.15 23.80 13.88
C THR A 77 -8.21 24.94 14.24
N LYS A 78 -7.96 25.89 13.33
CA LYS A 78 -7.04 27.03 13.56
C LYS A 78 -7.45 27.89 14.76
N LYS A 79 -8.75 28.25 14.85
CA LYS A 79 -9.27 29.03 15.98
C LYS A 79 -9.25 28.24 17.28
N THR A 80 -9.57 26.95 17.22
CA THR A 80 -9.54 26.06 18.38
C THR A 80 -8.12 25.85 18.89
N PHE A 81 -7.12 25.84 17.99
CA PHE A 81 -5.70 25.86 18.38
C PHE A 81 -5.37 27.11 19.19
N CYS A 82 -5.76 28.30 18.69
CA CYS A 82 -5.58 29.55 19.45
C CYS A 82 -6.20 29.51 20.83
N ASP A 83 -7.44 29.08 20.92
CA ASP A 83 -8.14 29.01 22.19
C ASP A 83 -7.50 28.02 23.15
N TYR A 84 -7.02 26.89 22.66
CA TYR A 84 -6.35 25.87 23.49
C TYR A 84 -5.02 26.39 24.07
N PHE A 85 -4.28 27.18 23.31
CA PHE A 85 -3.00 27.75 23.72
C PHE A 85 -3.10 29.10 24.42
N ASP A 86 -4.32 29.65 24.56
CA ASP A 86 -4.54 31.01 25.07
C ASP A 86 -3.77 32.06 24.25
N ASP A 87 -3.86 31.95 22.92
CA ASP A 87 -3.13 32.75 21.93
C ASP A 87 -4.10 33.51 21.02
N GLU A 88 -3.58 34.39 20.19
CA GLU A 88 -4.35 35.18 19.22
C GLU A 88 -3.88 34.93 17.77
N LEU A 89 -4.80 35.06 16.82
CA LEU A 89 -4.51 34.95 15.39
C LEU A 89 -3.91 36.26 14.88
N VAL A 90 -2.70 36.16 14.33
CA VAL A 90 -1.99 37.27 13.67
C VAL A 90 -1.69 36.96 12.21
N VAL A 91 -1.62 37.98 11.36
CA VAL A 91 -1.20 37.79 9.97
C VAL A 91 0.31 37.54 9.93
N ASN A 92 0.71 36.39 9.40
CA ASN A 92 2.11 36.12 9.13
C ASN A 92 2.49 36.66 7.75
N PRO A 93 3.46 37.61 7.66
CA PRO A 93 3.82 38.27 6.39
C PRO A 93 4.39 37.32 5.34
N GLU A 94 5.17 36.30 5.76
CA GLU A 94 5.81 35.34 4.85
C GLU A 94 4.75 34.40 4.24
N VAL A 95 3.82 33.91 5.07
CA VAL A 95 2.69 33.10 4.59
C VAL A 95 1.80 33.91 3.65
N LEU A 96 1.51 35.18 3.99
CA LEU A 96 0.72 36.05 3.13
C LEU A 96 1.38 36.29 1.77
N ALA A 97 2.68 36.53 1.75
CA ALA A 97 3.45 36.71 0.52
C ALA A 97 3.41 35.42 -0.33
N HIS A 98 3.61 34.26 0.29
CA HIS A 98 3.54 32.98 -0.38
C HIS A 98 2.14 32.69 -0.98
N VAL A 99 1.09 32.87 -0.19
CA VAL A 99 -0.31 32.67 -0.65
C VAL A 99 -0.63 33.60 -1.80
N THR A 100 -0.20 34.88 -1.71
CA THR A 100 -0.39 35.86 -2.79
C THR A 100 0.31 35.41 -4.06
N GLN A 101 1.59 35.05 -3.97
CA GLN A 101 2.35 34.55 -5.11
C GLN A 101 1.73 33.30 -5.75
N LEU A 102 1.26 32.36 -4.94
CA LEU A 102 0.65 31.13 -5.41
C LEU A 102 -0.67 31.43 -6.15
N ILE A 103 -1.55 32.25 -5.58
CA ILE A 103 -2.87 32.55 -6.16
C ILE A 103 -2.73 33.43 -7.41
N GLU A 104 -2.00 34.51 -7.34
CA GLU A 104 -1.85 35.45 -8.47
C GLU A 104 -0.94 34.87 -9.57
N GLY A 105 0.13 34.15 -9.19
CA GLY A 105 1.06 33.55 -10.14
C GLY A 105 0.50 32.34 -10.87
N PHE A 106 -0.07 31.38 -10.15
CA PHE A 106 -0.56 30.13 -10.73
C PHE A 106 -2.01 30.24 -11.25
N TYR A 107 -2.92 30.79 -10.43
CA TYR A 107 -4.33 30.88 -10.82
C TYR A 107 -4.66 32.14 -11.59
N LYS A 108 -3.72 33.09 -11.72
CA LYS A 108 -3.88 34.37 -12.44
C LYS A 108 -5.16 35.14 -12.05
N ARG A 109 -5.47 35.10 -10.75
CA ARG A 109 -6.65 35.78 -10.17
C ARG A 109 -6.20 36.66 -9.01
N PRO A 110 -6.87 37.79 -8.75
CA PRO A 110 -6.57 38.59 -7.58
C PRO A 110 -6.86 37.81 -6.30
N ILE A 111 -6.01 38.04 -5.29
CA ILE A 111 -6.18 37.40 -3.98
C ILE A 111 -7.45 37.92 -3.28
N THR A 112 -8.30 37.04 -2.79
CA THR A 112 -9.51 37.36 -2.03
C THR A 112 -9.18 37.51 -0.53
N GLN A 113 -10.10 38.14 0.24
CA GLN A 113 -9.95 38.20 1.70
C GLN A 113 -9.83 36.80 2.31
N MET A 114 -10.65 35.84 1.88
CA MET A 114 -10.61 34.44 2.30
C MET A 114 -9.21 33.80 2.08
N ASN A 115 -8.55 34.12 0.98
CA ASN A 115 -7.18 33.65 0.75
C ASN A 115 -6.18 34.34 1.69
N LYS A 116 -6.34 35.63 1.98
CA LYS A 116 -5.50 36.37 2.93
C LYS A 116 -5.64 35.80 4.34
N ASP A 117 -6.83 35.37 4.72
CA ASP A 117 -7.13 34.77 6.02
C ASP A 117 -6.41 33.41 6.24
N GLN A 118 -5.92 32.78 5.16
CA GLN A 118 -5.02 31.63 5.27
C GLN A 118 -3.69 31.97 6.00
N ALA A 119 -3.24 33.23 5.90
CA ALA A 119 -2.06 33.72 6.55
C ALA A 119 -2.27 34.07 8.03
N LEU A 120 -3.49 33.98 8.55
CA LEU A 120 -3.77 34.09 9.99
C LEU A 120 -3.27 32.82 10.70
N VAL A 121 -2.39 32.99 11.65
CA VAL A 121 -1.79 31.88 12.45
C VAL A 121 -1.68 32.33 13.91
N PRO A 122 -1.59 31.39 14.88
CA PRO A 122 -1.33 31.73 16.27
C PRO A 122 0.00 32.52 16.40
N SER A 123 0.00 33.56 17.25
CA SER A 123 1.10 34.52 17.34
C SER A 123 2.43 33.88 17.79
N THR A 124 2.36 32.82 18.59
CA THR A 124 3.51 32.11 19.16
C THR A 124 3.87 30.83 18.40
N CYS A 125 3.14 30.46 17.34
CA CYS A 125 3.42 29.23 16.63
C CYS A 125 4.68 29.30 15.78
N THR A 126 5.40 28.19 15.68
CA THR A 126 6.39 27.99 14.63
C THR A 126 5.68 27.57 13.37
N ILE A 127 5.85 28.33 12.28
CA ILE A 127 5.27 28.03 10.98
C ILE A 127 6.04 26.87 10.35
N LEU A 128 5.30 25.91 9.81
CA LEU A 128 5.79 24.89 8.90
C LEU A 128 5.39 25.31 7.48
N HIS A 129 6.38 25.57 6.64
CA HIS A 129 6.18 26.21 5.34
C HIS A 129 5.61 25.25 4.31
N ASN A 130 4.36 25.46 3.90
CA ASN A 130 3.70 24.69 2.86
C ASN A 130 3.98 25.26 1.46
N GLN A 131 5.01 24.77 0.79
CA GLN A 131 5.37 25.28 -0.55
C GLN A 131 4.42 24.81 -1.66
N VAL A 132 3.58 23.80 -1.38
CA VAL A 132 2.70 23.18 -2.39
C VAL A 132 1.23 23.56 -2.21
N GLY A 133 0.90 24.37 -1.18
CA GLY A 133 -0.47 24.77 -0.89
C GLY A 133 -0.56 26.09 -0.13
N THR A 134 -1.78 26.49 0.23
CA THR A 134 -2.06 27.77 0.87
C THR A 134 -2.15 27.73 2.38
N ALA A 135 -2.43 26.56 2.97
CA ALA A 135 -2.56 26.42 4.41
C ALA A 135 -1.21 26.02 5.03
N PRO A 136 -0.59 26.87 5.87
CA PRO A 136 0.65 26.51 6.55
C PRO A 136 0.38 25.45 7.61
N GLY A 137 1.40 24.62 7.90
CA GLY A 137 1.39 23.84 9.12
C GLY A 137 1.78 24.70 10.32
N MET A 138 1.34 24.32 11.50
CA MET A 138 1.58 25.02 12.76
C MET A 138 2.17 24.07 13.80
N TRP A 139 3.22 24.51 14.46
CA TRP A 139 3.90 23.77 15.52
C TRP A 139 3.87 24.57 16.80
N MET A 140 3.23 24.05 17.83
CA MET A 140 3.13 24.70 19.14
C MET A 140 3.44 23.71 20.24
N LYS A 141 3.98 24.20 21.36
CA LYS A 141 4.29 23.36 22.52
C LYS A 141 3.52 23.83 23.74
N LYS A 142 2.86 22.91 24.43
CA LYS A 142 2.22 23.15 25.72
C LYS A 142 2.77 22.16 26.73
N GLU A 143 3.45 22.66 27.74
CA GLU A 143 4.17 21.86 28.72
C GLU A 143 5.12 20.84 28.10
N ASN A 144 4.85 19.54 28.23
CA ASN A 144 5.70 18.48 27.69
C ASN A 144 5.23 17.93 26.33
N THR A 145 4.08 18.42 25.81
CA THR A 145 3.51 17.94 24.56
C THR A 145 3.63 18.96 23.44
N VAL A 146 4.08 18.51 22.29
CA VAL A 146 4.07 19.28 21.04
C VAL A 146 2.79 18.96 20.27
N PHE A 147 2.08 20.00 19.86
CA PHE A 147 0.92 19.92 18.98
C PHE A 147 1.29 20.46 17.61
N ILE A 148 1.03 19.67 16.58
CA ILE A 148 1.34 20.00 15.18
C ILE A 148 0.03 19.95 14.40
N SER A 149 -0.36 21.03 13.75
CA SER A 149 -1.56 21.05 12.92
C SER A 149 -1.19 21.13 11.43
N LEU A 150 -1.84 20.31 10.63
CA LEU A 150 -1.59 20.10 9.21
C LEU A 150 -2.87 20.22 8.38
N PRO A 151 -2.80 20.66 7.11
CA PRO A 151 -3.94 20.61 6.21
C PRO A 151 -4.44 19.17 6.00
N GLY A 152 -5.76 19.03 5.72
CA GLY A 152 -6.39 17.76 5.37
C GLY A 152 -6.03 17.24 3.98
N VAL A 153 -5.62 18.13 3.07
CA VAL A 153 -5.28 17.79 1.68
C VAL A 153 -4.05 16.89 1.64
N PRO A 154 -4.15 15.64 1.12
CA PRO A 154 -3.10 14.64 1.28
C PRO A 154 -1.72 15.02 0.74
N TYR A 155 -1.63 15.69 -0.41
CA TYR A 155 -0.32 16.07 -0.98
C TYR A 155 0.37 17.20 -0.19
N GLU A 156 -0.41 18.14 0.37
CA GLU A 156 0.10 19.21 1.24
C GLU A 156 0.60 18.64 2.57
N MET A 157 -0.21 17.78 3.18
CA MET A 157 0.15 17.09 4.42
C MET A 157 1.42 16.26 4.26
N LYS A 158 1.54 15.49 3.17
CA LYS A 158 2.74 14.69 2.91
C LYS A 158 3.99 15.54 2.78
N TYR A 159 3.91 16.64 2.01
CA TYR A 159 5.01 17.60 1.88
C TYR A 159 5.46 18.12 3.24
N LEU A 160 4.52 18.62 4.06
CA LEU A 160 4.84 19.15 5.37
C LEU A 160 5.44 18.10 6.32
N VAL A 161 4.95 16.86 6.24
CA VAL A 161 5.52 15.77 7.06
C VAL A 161 6.95 15.47 6.64
N GLU A 162 7.23 15.31 5.35
CA GLU A 162 8.55 14.90 4.85
C GLU A 162 9.59 16.01 4.94
N GLU A 163 9.22 17.25 4.59
CA GLU A 163 10.17 18.35 4.45
C GLU A 163 10.31 19.20 5.73
N GLU A 164 9.27 19.27 6.56
CA GLU A 164 9.28 20.14 7.73
C GLU A 164 9.29 19.37 9.06
N ILE A 165 8.35 18.43 9.26
CA ILE A 165 8.15 17.78 10.55
C ILE A 165 9.24 16.76 10.83
N ILE A 166 9.48 15.83 9.93
CA ILE A 166 10.45 14.74 10.12
C ILE A 166 11.86 15.31 10.36
N PRO A 167 12.39 16.24 9.54
CA PRO A 167 13.71 16.84 9.79
C PRO A 167 13.77 17.57 11.12
N LYS A 168 12.70 18.28 11.51
CA LYS A 168 12.64 19.02 12.78
C LYS A 168 12.67 18.06 13.98
N ILE A 169 11.88 17.01 13.97
CA ILE A 169 11.89 15.98 15.04
C ILE A 169 13.28 15.32 15.13
N VAL A 170 13.87 14.96 13.98
CA VAL A 170 15.19 14.32 13.92
C VAL A 170 16.28 15.20 14.55
N ARG A 171 16.21 16.50 14.33
CA ARG A 171 17.18 17.49 14.83
C ARG A 171 16.98 17.79 16.32
N GLU A 172 15.74 17.89 16.79
CA GLU A 172 15.44 18.46 18.11
C GLU A 172 15.27 17.40 19.21
N TYR A 173 15.02 16.13 18.85
CA TYR A 173 14.68 15.11 19.83
C TYR A 173 15.61 13.89 19.76
N LYS A 174 16.05 13.43 20.93
CA LYS A 174 16.68 12.10 21.07
C LYS A 174 15.59 11.04 21.02
N ARG A 175 15.76 10.04 20.16
CA ARG A 175 14.80 8.96 19.95
C ARG A 175 15.52 7.63 19.69
N PRO A 176 14.88 6.48 19.98
CA PRO A 176 15.43 5.18 19.63
C PRO A 176 15.44 4.98 18.10
N TYR A 177 16.28 4.07 17.64
CA TYR A 177 16.17 3.54 16.28
C TYR A 177 15.09 2.45 16.25
N ILE A 178 14.29 2.46 15.19
CA ILE A 178 13.37 1.39 14.85
C ILE A 178 13.78 0.91 13.46
N ILE A 179 13.99 -0.40 13.30
CA ILE A 179 14.36 -1.03 12.04
C ILE A 179 13.33 -2.09 11.73
N HIS A 180 12.76 -2.00 10.54
CA HIS A 180 11.84 -3.01 10.02
C HIS A 180 12.51 -3.79 8.90
N LYS A 181 12.23 -5.08 8.86
CA LYS A 181 12.49 -5.93 7.70
C LYS A 181 11.25 -6.78 7.44
N THR A 182 10.72 -6.66 6.25
CA THR A 182 9.56 -7.44 5.82
C THR A 182 10.01 -8.56 4.91
N ILE A 183 9.60 -9.79 5.23
CA ILE A 183 9.80 -10.99 4.45
C ILE A 183 8.45 -11.36 3.83
N LEU A 184 8.43 -11.50 2.52
CA LEU A 184 7.24 -11.80 1.75
C LEU A 184 7.16 -13.28 1.48
N THR A 185 6.10 -13.96 1.96
CA THR A 185 5.87 -15.39 1.74
C THR A 185 4.57 -15.64 0.97
N TYR A 186 4.55 -16.67 0.13
CA TYR A 186 3.39 -17.08 -0.67
C TYR A 186 3.15 -18.58 -0.55
N GLY A 187 1.91 -18.99 -0.87
CA GLY A 187 1.53 -20.40 -1.01
C GLY A 187 1.20 -21.11 0.29
N GLN A 188 1.40 -20.49 1.46
CA GLN A 188 0.99 -21.03 2.75
C GLN A 188 0.18 -20.02 3.55
N GLY A 189 -0.78 -20.51 4.35
CA GLY A 189 -1.56 -19.68 5.26
C GLY A 189 -0.77 -19.36 6.54
N GLU A 190 -1.23 -18.34 7.27
CA GLU A 190 -0.60 -17.84 8.49
C GLU A 190 -0.28 -18.95 9.51
N SER A 191 -1.25 -19.83 9.79
CA SER A 191 -1.09 -20.92 10.78
C SER A 191 0.03 -21.88 10.41
N LEU A 192 0.15 -22.25 9.13
CA LEU A 192 1.20 -23.16 8.66
C LEU A 192 2.59 -22.50 8.71
N VAL A 193 2.65 -21.21 8.37
CA VAL A 193 3.91 -20.46 8.48
C VAL A 193 4.32 -20.35 9.93
N ALA A 194 3.39 -20.01 10.84
CA ALA A 194 3.65 -19.90 12.27
C ALA A 194 4.15 -21.22 12.87
N GLU A 195 3.51 -22.36 12.54
CA GLU A 195 3.95 -23.69 12.97
C GLU A 195 5.40 -24.01 12.53
N ARG A 196 5.74 -23.68 11.28
CA ARG A 196 7.09 -23.93 10.74
C ARG A 196 8.18 -23.14 11.43
N ILE A 197 7.89 -21.93 11.88
CA ILE A 197 8.88 -20.99 12.43
C ILE A 197 8.78 -20.82 13.95
N GLU A 198 7.91 -21.57 14.63
CA GLU A 198 7.65 -21.44 16.08
C GLU A 198 8.94 -21.43 16.92
N ASN A 199 9.81 -22.41 16.70
CA ASN A 199 11.08 -22.48 17.43
C ASN A 199 12.02 -21.30 17.16
N TRP A 200 12.03 -20.80 15.92
CA TRP A 200 12.81 -19.65 15.54
C TRP A 200 12.24 -18.37 16.16
N GLU A 201 10.92 -18.19 16.14
CA GLU A 201 10.24 -17.05 16.75
C GLU A 201 10.49 -16.98 18.25
N ASN A 202 10.39 -18.10 18.95
CA ASN A 202 10.64 -18.21 20.39
C ASN A 202 12.09 -17.88 20.79
N ASN A 203 13.05 -17.95 19.87
CA ASN A 203 14.45 -17.63 20.09
C ASN A 203 14.85 -16.22 19.60
N LEU A 204 13.90 -15.39 19.15
CA LEU A 204 14.19 -14.01 18.79
C LEU A 204 14.69 -13.21 20.00
N PRO A 205 15.68 -12.32 19.81
CA PRO A 205 16.09 -11.37 20.85
C PRO A 205 14.91 -10.52 21.35
N ASP A 206 14.85 -10.20 22.64
CA ASP A 206 13.75 -9.44 23.27
C ASP A 206 13.46 -8.08 22.59
N PHE A 207 14.46 -7.50 21.96
CA PHE A 207 14.33 -6.23 21.24
C PHE A 207 13.84 -6.38 19.78
N ILE A 208 13.62 -7.62 19.32
CA ILE A 208 13.03 -7.94 18.00
C ILE A 208 11.64 -8.53 18.20
N LYS A 209 10.65 -7.96 17.50
CA LYS A 209 9.28 -8.47 17.46
C LYS A 209 8.93 -8.92 16.06
N LEU A 210 8.25 -10.06 15.96
CA LEU A 210 7.65 -10.57 14.74
C LEU A 210 6.17 -10.15 14.68
N ALA A 211 5.72 -9.77 13.49
CA ALA A 211 4.31 -9.58 13.18
C ALA A 211 3.95 -10.35 11.91
N TYR A 212 2.83 -11.08 11.96
CA TYR A 212 2.21 -11.73 10.81
C TYR A 212 1.21 -10.77 10.20
N LEU A 213 1.32 -10.51 8.91
CA LEU A 213 0.46 -9.60 8.15
C LEU A 213 -0.19 -10.35 6.99
N PRO A 214 -1.26 -11.12 7.27
CA PRO A 214 -1.91 -11.96 6.28
C PRO A 214 -2.68 -11.13 5.24
N ASN A 215 -2.64 -11.61 4.00
CA ASN A 215 -3.46 -11.16 2.89
C ASN A 215 -3.89 -12.39 2.08
N PRO A 216 -4.92 -12.32 1.23
CA PRO A 216 -5.30 -13.44 0.38
C PRO A 216 -4.11 -13.99 -0.41
N GLY A 217 -3.75 -15.27 -0.19
CA GLY A 217 -2.66 -15.98 -0.86
C GLY A 217 -1.25 -15.69 -0.38
N ARG A 218 -1.04 -14.77 0.57
CA ARG A 218 0.30 -14.41 1.07
C ARG A 218 0.31 -14.07 2.55
N VAL A 219 1.46 -14.28 3.19
CA VAL A 219 1.75 -13.78 4.55
C VAL A 219 3.02 -12.94 4.48
N ARG A 220 2.98 -11.74 5.02
CA ARG A 220 4.19 -10.94 5.23
C ARG A 220 4.63 -11.11 6.68
N LEU A 221 5.88 -11.45 6.87
CA LEU A 221 6.52 -11.53 8.17
C LEU A 221 7.32 -10.25 8.38
N ARG A 222 6.95 -9.44 9.36
CA ARG A 222 7.65 -8.19 9.65
C ARG A 222 8.41 -8.30 10.95
N LEU A 223 9.74 -8.32 10.86
CA LEU A 223 10.63 -8.13 11.98
C LEU A 223 10.74 -6.65 12.31
N THR A 224 10.62 -6.29 13.58
CA THR A 224 10.78 -4.93 14.08
C THR A 224 11.78 -4.95 15.23
N ALA A 225 12.97 -4.37 15.02
CA ALA A 225 13.98 -4.18 16.06
C ALA A 225 13.95 -2.76 16.60
N ARG A 226 14.06 -2.61 17.94
CA ARG A 226 14.06 -1.30 18.63
C ARG A 226 15.23 -1.20 19.59
N GLY A 227 15.96 -0.07 19.56
CA GLY A 227 17.10 0.16 20.48
C GLY A 227 17.85 1.47 20.21
N THR A 228 18.95 1.65 20.88
CA THR A 228 19.75 2.90 20.84
C THR A 228 20.96 2.81 19.91
N ASN A 229 21.35 1.62 19.45
CA ASN A 229 22.49 1.41 18.55
C ASN A 229 21.99 0.81 17.23
N LYS A 230 22.07 1.59 16.16
CA LYS A 230 21.55 1.23 14.85
C LYS A 230 22.26 0.03 14.24
N GLU A 231 23.58 -0.02 14.34
CA GLU A 231 24.41 -1.07 13.75
C GLU A 231 24.12 -2.44 14.41
N VAL A 232 23.89 -2.45 15.72
CA VAL A 232 23.51 -3.68 16.46
C VAL A 232 22.15 -4.18 16.00
N LEU A 233 21.17 -3.27 15.79
CA LEU A 233 19.85 -3.65 15.34
C LEU A 233 19.86 -4.18 13.90
N GLU A 234 20.62 -3.53 13.00
CA GLU A 234 20.76 -3.98 11.61
C GLU A 234 21.39 -5.37 11.53
N ALA A 235 22.51 -5.58 12.24
CA ALA A 235 23.18 -6.89 12.29
C ALA A 235 22.27 -7.99 12.84
N ALA A 236 21.53 -7.71 13.92
CA ALA A 236 20.61 -8.69 14.49
C ALA A 236 19.43 -9.02 13.55
N ILE A 237 18.88 -8.04 12.85
CA ILE A 237 17.85 -8.28 11.83
C ILE A 237 18.39 -9.17 10.69
N GLU A 238 19.58 -8.86 10.17
CA GLU A 238 20.19 -9.64 9.08
C GLU A 238 20.46 -11.09 9.48
N GLU A 239 20.98 -11.32 10.68
CA GLU A 239 21.23 -12.65 11.21
C GLU A 239 19.93 -13.47 11.34
N ASN A 240 18.87 -12.84 11.90
CA ASN A 240 17.58 -13.51 12.07
C ASN A 240 16.85 -13.74 10.74
N VAL A 241 16.97 -12.84 9.76
CA VAL A 241 16.44 -13.06 8.41
C VAL A 241 17.15 -14.23 7.73
N LYS A 242 18.49 -14.32 7.86
CA LYS A 242 19.26 -15.41 7.26
C LYS A 242 18.93 -16.76 7.91
N SER A 243 18.72 -16.82 9.22
CA SER A 243 18.30 -18.05 9.88
C SER A 243 16.86 -18.45 9.54
N LEU A 244 15.95 -17.48 9.36
CA LEU A 244 14.59 -17.72 8.89
C LEU A 244 14.57 -18.26 7.45
N ASP A 245 15.39 -17.70 6.57
CA ASP A 245 15.51 -18.17 5.18
C ASP A 245 15.86 -19.67 5.12
N ALA A 246 16.73 -20.15 5.98
CA ALA A 246 17.08 -21.58 6.05
C ALA A 246 15.87 -22.49 6.39
N ILE A 247 14.82 -21.96 7.02
CA ILE A 247 13.63 -22.73 7.45
C ILE A 247 12.51 -22.71 6.42
N ILE A 248 12.28 -21.54 5.78
CA ILE A 248 11.13 -21.31 4.91
C ILE A 248 11.51 -20.77 3.53
N HIS A 249 12.72 -21.02 3.07
CA HIS A 249 13.22 -20.57 1.75
C HIS A 249 12.25 -20.91 0.60
N ASP A 250 11.61 -22.07 0.66
CA ASP A 250 10.66 -22.59 -0.34
C ASP A 250 9.42 -21.73 -0.55
N ILE A 251 9.10 -20.86 0.40
CA ILE A 251 7.94 -19.96 0.34
C ILE A 251 8.32 -18.47 0.35
N ILE A 252 9.59 -18.12 0.55
CA ILE A 252 10.05 -16.73 0.51
C ILE A 252 10.13 -16.26 -0.95
N VAL A 253 9.56 -15.07 -1.20
CA VAL A 253 9.48 -14.46 -2.52
C VAL A 253 10.29 -13.15 -2.60
N GLY A 254 10.45 -12.47 -1.47
CA GLY A 254 11.17 -11.20 -1.41
C GLY A 254 11.36 -10.69 0.02
N TYR A 255 12.12 -9.60 0.15
CA TYR A 255 12.58 -9.06 1.43
C TYR A 255 12.27 -7.58 1.65
N GLU A 256 11.45 -6.96 0.82
CA GLU A 256 11.13 -5.53 0.92
C GLU A 256 9.63 -5.29 1.18
N GLU A 257 9.31 -4.28 1.97
CA GLU A 257 7.93 -3.95 2.35
C GLU A 257 7.04 -3.61 1.14
N ASN A 258 7.62 -3.03 0.09
CA ASN A 258 6.93 -2.63 -1.13
C ASN A 258 7.06 -3.65 -2.27
N GLU A 259 7.73 -4.79 -2.05
CA GLU A 259 7.77 -5.85 -3.05
C GLU A 259 6.43 -6.57 -3.11
N THR A 260 5.92 -6.70 -4.33
CA THR A 260 4.75 -7.48 -4.66
C THR A 260 5.16 -8.58 -5.64
N ILE A 261 4.37 -9.63 -5.78
CA ILE A 261 4.73 -10.74 -6.67
C ILE A 261 4.93 -10.28 -8.11
N GLU A 262 4.13 -9.32 -8.59
CA GLU A 262 4.26 -8.75 -9.93
C GLU A 262 5.58 -7.99 -10.09
N THR A 263 6.06 -7.31 -9.04
CA THR A 263 7.35 -6.62 -9.06
C THR A 263 8.51 -7.62 -9.10
N VAL A 264 8.43 -8.69 -8.30
CA VAL A 264 9.43 -9.76 -8.26
C VAL A 264 9.51 -10.47 -9.61
N VAL A 265 8.37 -10.90 -10.14
CA VAL A 265 8.28 -11.53 -11.47
C VAL A 265 8.82 -10.60 -12.56
N GLY A 266 8.47 -9.31 -12.50
CA GLY A 266 8.99 -8.31 -13.44
C GLY A 266 10.51 -8.16 -13.41
N LYS A 267 11.12 -8.15 -12.21
CA LYS A 267 12.58 -8.16 -12.03
C LYS A 267 13.22 -9.43 -12.63
N MET A 268 12.63 -10.60 -12.34
CA MET A 268 13.13 -11.89 -12.84
C MET A 268 13.08 -11.99 -14.35
N LEU A 269 11.93 -11.65 -14.96
CA LEU A 269 11.77 -11.63 -16.42
C LEU A 269 12.74 -10.64 -17.09
N SER A 270 12.84 -9.43 -16.55
CA SER A 270 13.77 -8.42 -17.08
C SER A 270 15.22 -8.85 -16.96
N GLY A 271 15.61 -9.45 -15.84
CA GLY A 271 16.98 -9.95 -15.64
C GLY A 271 17.38 -11.07 -16.58
N GLN A 272 16.43 -11.87 -17.06
CA GLN A 272 16.64 -12.95 -18.04
C GLN A 272 16.33 -12.54 -19.48
N ASN A 273 15.95 -11.28 -19.73
CA ASN A 273 15.47 -10.79 -21.04
C ASN A 273 14.30 -11.64 -21.59
N LYS A 274 13.40 -12.10 -20.70
CA LYS A 274 12.23 -12.89 -21.05
C LYS A 274 10.97 -12.04 -21.08
N THR A 275 10.01 -12.48 -21.90
CA THR A 275 8.76 -11.76 -22.15
C THR A 275 7.55 -12.62 -21.81
N ILE A 276 6.45 -11.95 -21.46
CA ILE A 276 5.19 -12.58 -21.07
C ILE A 276 3.98 -11.91 -21.71
N SER A 277 2.96 -12.73 -21.97
CA SER A 277 1.61 -12.31 -22.36
C SER A 277 0.55 -13.03 -21.54
N THR A 278 -0.68 -12.50 -21.48
CA THR A 278 -1.77 -13.10 -20.71
C THR A 278 -3.04 -13.26 -21.54
N ALA A 279 -3.78 -14.37 -21.31
CA ALA A 279 -5.11 -14.62 -21.85
C ALA A 279 -6.09 -14.79 -20.67
N GLU A 280 -6.97 -13.82 -20.47
CA GLU A 280 -7.77 -13.73 -19.26
C GLU A 280 -9.24 -13.90 -19.53
N SER A 281 -9.88 -14.86 -18.85
CA SER A 281 -11.33 -15.01 -18.81
C SER A 281 -11.87 -14.50 -17.47
N LEU A 282 -11.96 -15.36 -16.44
CA LEU A 282 -12.54 -14.98 -15.14
C LEU A 282 -11.79 -13.81 -14.43
N THR A 283 -10.52 -13.62 -14.68
CA THR A 283 -9.70 -12.54 -14.06
C THR A 283 -9.91 -11.19 -14.72
N GLY A 284 -10.54 -11.15 -15.91
CA GLY A 284 -11.05 -9.93 -16.55
C GLY A 284 -10.03 -8.84 -16.85
N GLY A 285 -8.74 -9.18 -17.04
CA GLY A 285 -7.67 -8.22 -17.27
C GLY A 285 -6.89 -7.85 -16.00
N LYS A 286 -7.19 -8.47 -14.85
CA LYS A 286 -6.54 -8.12 -13.58
C LYS A 286 -5.05 -8.50 -13.56
N ILE A 287 -4.66 -9.63 -14.17
CA ILE A 287 -3.25 -10.01 -14.28
C ILE A 287 -2.51 -8.99 -15.14
N ALA A 288 -3.08 -8.61 -16.28
CA ALA A 288 -2.52 -7.56 -17.15
C ALA A 288 -2.38 -6.23 -16.42
N SER A 289 -3.41 -5.83 -15.68
CA SER A 289 -3.43 -4.58 -14.92
C SER A 289 -2.29 -4.49 -13.90
N ILE A 290 -2.09 -5.54 -13.08
CA ILE A 290 -1.03 -5.53 -12.05
C ILE A 290 0.37 -5.61 -12.67
N LEU A 291 0.56 -6.36 -13.75
CA LEU A 291 1.84 -6.41 -14.47
C LEU A 291 2.18 -5.06 -15.12
N ALA A 292 1.18 -4.42 -15.73
CA ALA A 292 1.35 -3.11 -16.38
C ALA A 292 1.61 -1.98 -15.36
N ALA A 293 1.12 -2.10 -14.13
CA ALA A 293 1.32 -1.11 -13.07
C ALA A 293 2.79 -1.01 -12.60
N VAL A 294 3.63 -2.01 -12.88
CA VAL A 294 5.04 -2.00 -12.50
C VAL A 294 5.84 -1.07 -13.44
N PRO A 295 6.52 -0.03 -12.93
CA PRO A 295 7.35 0.83 -13.76
C PRO A 295 8.39 0.03 -14.56
N GLY A 296 8.46 0.28 -15.86
CA GLY A 296 9.36 -0.45 -16.77
C GLY A 296 8.84 -1.80 -17.27
N SER A 297 7.57 -2.14 -17.02
CA SER A 297 6.93 -3.39 -17.46
C SER A 297 6.97 -3.65 -18.97
N SER A 298 7.07 -2.61 -19.79
CA SER A 298 7.20 -2.73 -21.26
C SER A 298 8.40 -3.57 -21.73
N LYS A 299 9.40 -3.75 -20.87
CA LYS A 299 10.54 -4.62 -21.15
C LYS A 299 10.14 -6.08 -21.28
N TYR A 300 9.24 -6.54 -20.41
CA TYR A 300 8.85 -7.96 -20.31
C TYR A 300 7.38 -8.22 -20.64
N PHE A 301 6.43 -7.35 -20.32
CA PHE A 301 5.02 -7.54 -20.60
C PHE A 301 4.66 -7.00 -21.99
N LYS A 302 4.16 -7.89 -22.89
CA LYS A 302 3.86 -7.54 -24.28
C LYS A 302 2.37 -7.30 -24.54
N GLY A 303 1.51 -7.71 -23.64
CA GLY A 303 0.09 -7.46 -23.75
C GLY A 303 -0.79 -8.59 -23.23
N SER A 304 -2.08 -8.41 -23.37
CA SER A 304 -3.11 -9.34 -22.90
C SER A 304 -4.27 -9.45 -23.88
N VAL A 305 -4.88 -10.62 -23.93
CA VAL A 305 -6.18 -10.84 -24.58
C VAL A 305 -7.20 -11.17 -23.48
N VAL A 306 -8.14 -10.25 -23.25
CA VAL A 306 -9.27 -10.51 -22.33
C VAL A 306 -10.38 -11.20 -23.12
N SER A 307 -10.39 -12.54 -23.10
CA SER A 307 -11.36 -13.39 -23.80
C SER A 307 -12.47 -13.80 -22.85
N TYR A 308 -13.31 -12.84 -22.42
CA TYR A 308 -14.31 -13.05 -21.39
C TYR A 308 -15.46 -13.93 -21.88
N ALA A 309 -16.03 -13.60 -23.03
CA ALA A 309 -17.06 -14.40 -23.69
C ALA A 309 -16.45 -15.62 -24.40
N THR A 310 -17.27 -16.66 -24.60
CA THR A 310 -16.87 -17.88 -25.32
C THR A 310 -16.45 -17.57 -26.75
N GLU A 311 -17.20 -16.71 -27.44
CA GLU A 311 -16.91 -16.29 -28.81
C GLU A 311 -15.56 -15.56 -28.92
N ALA A 312 -15.16 -14.83 -27.88
CA ALA A 312 -13.86 -14.14 -27.86
C ALA A 312 -12.70 -15.14 -27.73
N LYS A 313 -12.89 -16.25 -27.02
CA LYS A 313 -11.90 -17.33 -26.96
C LYS A 313 -11.65 -17.94 -28.35
N VAL A 314 -12.74 -18.15 -29.10
CA VAL A 314 -12.66 -18.75 -30.45
C VAL A 314 -12.20 -17.74 -31.47
N ASN A 315 -12.88 -16.60 -31.61
CA ASN A 315 -12.70 -15.69 -32.72
C ASN A 315 -11.45 -14.77 -32.60
N VAL A 316 -11.03 -14.47 -31.37
CA VAL A 316 -9.90 -13.56 -31.11
C VAL A 316 -8.66 -14.33 -30.70
N LEU A 317 -8.82 -15.25 -29.77
CA LEU A 317 -7.68 -16.01 -29.21
C LEU A 317 -7.40 -17.30 -30.02
N GLY A 318 -8.31 -17.72 -30.91
CA GLY A 318 -8.11 -18.85 -31.82
C GLY A 318 -8.23 -20.22 -31.15
N VAL A 319 -8.95 -20.32 -30.03
CA VAL A 319 -9.27 -21.61 -29.41
C VAL A 319 -10.26 -22.35 -30.34
N SER A 320 -9.99 -23.63 -30.65
CA SER A 320 -10.91 -24.42 -31.50
C SER A 320 -12.30 -24.51 -30.89
N GLN A 321 -13.35 -24.32 -31.69
CA GLN A 321 -14.73 -24.54 -31.27
C GLN A 321 -14.95 -26.01 -30.84
N ASP A 322 -14.39 -26.96 -31.57
CA ASP A 322 -14.50 -28.40 -31.24
C ASP A 322 -13.94 -28.67 -29.83
N LEU A 323 -12.85 -27.99 -29.45
CA LEU A 323 -12.27 -28.14 -28.12
C LEU A 323 -13.18 -27.60 -27.03
N VAL A 324 -13.87 -26.49 -27.29
CA VAL A 324 -14.86 -25.92 -26.38
C VAL A 324 -16.10 -26.81 -26.25
N ASP A 325 -16.58 -27.38 -27.36
CA ASP A 325 -17.73 -28.23 -27.39
C ASP A 325 -17.50 -29.59 -26.69
N GLU A 326 -16.26 -30.13 -26.82
CA GLU A 326 -15.88 -31.41 -26.20
C GLU A 326 -15.58 -31.29 -24.70
N PHE A 327 -14.85 -30.23 -24.27
CA PHE A 327 -14.30 -30.13 -22.91
C PHE A 327 -14.92 -28.99 -22.07
N SER A 328 -15.81 -28.18 -22.62
CA SER A 328 -16.35 -26.96 -22.02
C SER A 328 -15.31 -25.84 -21.90
N VAL A 329 -15.82 -24.62 -21.76
CA VAL A 329 -14.99 -23.38 -21.64
C VAL A 329 -14.15 -23.32 -20.36
N VAL A 330 -14.56 -24.06 -19.32
CA VAL A 330 -13.83 -24.18 -18.04
C VAL A 330 -13.22 -25.57 -17.97
N SER A 331 -12.07 -25.72 -18.60
CA SER A 331 -11.35 -26.99 -18.66
C SER A 331 -9.84 -26.76 -18.79
N ALA A 332 -9.07 -27.81 -18.47
CA ALA A 332 -7.63 -27.81 -18.62
C ALA A 332 -7.20 -27.65 -20.09
N GLN A 333 -7.95 -28.26 -21.00
CA GLN A 333 -7.69 -28.24 -22.45
C GLN A 333 -7.85 -26.84 -23.02
N VAL A 334 -8.94 -26.15 -22.65
CA VAL A 334 -9.18 -24.76 -23.09
C VAL A 334 -8.17 -23.82 -22.47
N ALA A 335 -7.84 -23.95 -21.16
CA ALA A 335 -6.80 -23.16 -20.52
C ALA A 335 -5.43 -23.31 -21.22
N LYS A 336 -5.07 -24.56 -21.56
CA LYS A 336 -3.84 -24.88 -22.30
C LYS A 336 -3.80 -24.20 -23.66
N ALA A 337 -4.88 -24.29 -24.44
CA ALA A 337 -5.00 -23.67 -25.75
C ALA A 337 -4.91 -22.14 -25.65
N MET A 338 -5.59 -21.52 -24.67
CA MET A 338 -5.53 -20.10 -24.43
C MET A 338 -4.10 -19.61 -24.14
N ALA A 339 -3.34 -20.33 -23.29
CA ALA A 339 -1.96 -19.97 -22.93
C ALA A 339 -1.01 -20.08 -24.12
N LEU A 340 -1.11 -21.14 -24.92
CA LEU A 340 -0.33 -21.33 -26.14
C LEU A 340 -0.61 -20.23 -27.16
N ASN A 341 -1.89 -19.99 -27.42
CA ASN A 341 -2.30 -19.07 -28.47
C ASN A 341 -1.92 -17.62 -28.14
N VAL A 342 -2.08 -17.16 -26.89
CA VAL A 342 -1.65 -15.80 -26.52
C VAL A 342 -0.13 -15.64 -26.61
N LYS A 343 0.62 -16.67 -26.24
CA LYS A 343 2.07 -16.68 -26.38
C LYS A 343 2.49 -16.53 -27.85
N GLU A 344 1.84 -17.22 -28.76
CA GLU A 344 2.09 -17.15 -30.20
C GLU A 344 1.66 -15.81 -30.80
N ILE A 345 0.46 -15.34 -30.51
CA ILE A 345 -0.10 -14.08 -31.03
C ILE A 345 0.80 -12.90 -30.67
N LEU A 346 1.27 -12.84 -29.41
CA LEU A 346 2.08 -11.75 -28.91
C LEU A 346 3.60 -12.04 -28.96
N LYS A 347 3.99 -13.21 -29.47
CA LYS A 347 5.39 -13.64 -29.65
C LYS A 347 6.23 -13.50 -28.40
N THR A 348 5.74 -14.06 -27.29
CA THR A 348 6.38 -14.01 -25.98
C THR A 348 7.03 -15.33 -25.60
N ASP A 349 7.94 -15.29 -24.60
CA ASP A 349 8.57 -16.50 -24.06
C ASP A 349 7.59 -17.28 -23.19
N TYR A 350 6.72 -16.57 -22.45
CA TYR A 350 5.70 -17.15 -21.56
C TYR A 350 4.31 -16.66 -21.94
N GLY A 351 3.32 -17.54 -21.78
CA GLY A 351 1.90 -17.20 -21.93
C GLY A 351 1.11 -17.71 -20.71
N ILE A 352 0.46 -16.84 -19.97
CA ILE A 352 -0.45 -17.24 -18.89
C ILE A 352 -1.88 -17.22 -19.40
N ALA A 353 -2.67 -18.22 -18.99
CA ALA A 353 -4.13 -18.20 -19.23
C ALA A 353 -4.90 -18.58 -17.98
N THR A 354 -6.10 -17.98 -17.84
CA THR A 354 -7.05 -18.28 -16.77
C THR A 354 -8.44 -18.49 -17.34
N THR A 355 -9.08 -19.63 -17.00
CA THR A 355 -10.50 -19.85 -17.24
C THR A 355 -11.15 -20.46 -16.00
N GLY A 356 -12.43 -20.16 -15.72
CA GLY A 356 -13.09 -20.66 -14.51
C GLY A 356 -14.43 -19.99 -14.19
N ASN A 357 -15.11 -20.54 -13.19
CA ASN A 357 -16.37 -20.04 -12.64
C ASN A 357 -16.16 -19.27 -11.34
N ALA A 358 -16.09 -17.95 -11.43
CA ALA A 358 -15.90 -17.11 -10.24
C ALA A 358 -17.17 -16.93 -9.38
N GLY A 359 -18.34 -17.27 -9.90
CA GLY A 359 -19.64 -17.09 -9.25
C GLY A 359 -20.18 -15.64 -9.37
N PRO A 360 -21.34 -15.32 -8.75
CA PRO A 360 -22.17 -16.18 -7.89
C PRO A 360 -22.96 -17.26 -8.64
N THR A 361 -23.05 -17.17 -9.97
CA THR A 361 -23.71 -18.15 -10.83
C THR A 361 -22.69 -18.87 -11.70
N LYS A 362 -23.01 -20.08 -12.13
CA LYS A 362 -22.24 -20.77 -13.17
C LYS A 362 -22.44 -20.00 -14.50
N GLY A 363 -21.34 -19.81 -15.24
CA GLY A 363 -21.39 -19.27 -16.60
C GLY A 363 -21.77 -20.33 -17.64
N ASP A 364 -21.12 -20.30 -18.80
CA ASP A 364 -21.32 -21.24 -19.90
C ASP A 364 -20.69 -22.62 -19.62
N SER A 365 -20.65 -23.06 -18.37
CA SER A 365 -19.98 -24.28 -17.93
C SER A 365 -20.68 -24.93 -16.74
N ASP A 366 -20.69 -26.26 -16.69
CA ASP A 366 -21.20 -27.03 -15.57
C ASP A 366 -20.23 -27.16 -14.39
N ALA A 367 -18.99 -26.66 -14.54
CA ALA A 367 -18.01 -26.69 -13.48
C ALA A 367 -18.52 -25.99 -12.21
N GLU A 368 -18.10 -26.46 -11.04
CA GLU A 368 -18.51 -25.87 -9.76
C GLU A 368 -18.00 -24.42 -9.59
N ILE A 369 -18.78 -23.63 -8.84
CA ILE A 369 -18.36 -22.26 -8.51
C ILE A 369 -17.07 -22.31 -7.70
N GLY A 370 -16.09 -21.48 -8.08
CA GLY A 370 -14.75 -21.47 -7.51
C GLY A 370 -13.73 -22.29 -8.28
N THR A 371 -14.18 -23.16 -9.22
CA THR A 371 -13.26 -23.92 -10.08
C THR A 371 -12.56 -22.99 -11.07
N VAL A 372 -11.23 -23.08 -11.10
CA VAL A 372 -10.35 -22.28 -11.95
C VAL A 372 -9.24 -23.15 -12.51
N PHE A 373 -9.04 -23.09 -13.83
CA PHE A 373 -7.85 -23.62 -14.49
C PHE A 373 -6.89 -22.49 -14.82
N ILE A 374 -5.63 -22.66 -14.42
CA ILE A 374 -4.54 -21.76 -14.74
C ILE A 374 -3.55 -22.52 -15.60
N ALA A 375 -3.22 -21.97 -16.76
CA ALA A 375 -2.22 -22.56 -17.66
C ALA A 375 -1.05 -21.60 -17.84
N LEU A 376 0.17 -22.13 -17.84
CA LEU A 376 1.40 -21.44 -18.15
C LEU A 376 2.09 -22.15 -19.32
N ALA A 377 2.10 -21.52 -20.47
CA ALA A 377 2.94 -21.92 -21.59
C ALA A 377 4.36 -21.37 -21.41
N THR A 378 5.32 -22.25 -21.28
CA THR A 378 6.76 -21.92 -21.16
C THR A 378 7.45 -22.01 -22.53
N PRO A 379 8.74 -21.77 -22.66
CA PRO A 379 9.49 -22.06 -23.88
C PRO A 379 9.50 -23.53 -24.28
N THR A 380 9.33 -24.47 -23.33
CA THR A 380 9.51 -25.91 -23.53
C THR A 380 8.26 -26.75 -23.32
N GLU A 381 7.36 -26.33 -22.44
CA GLU A 381 6.17 -27.10 -22.05
C GLU A 381 4.97 -26.23 -21.70
N VAL A 382 3.84 -26.85 -21.40
CA VAL A 382 2.66 -26.17 -20.85
C VAL A 382 2.24 -26.83 -19.56
N ILE A 383 2.27 -26.05 -18.49
CA ILE A 383 1.82 -26.45 -17.16
C ILE A 383 0.34 -26.03 -17.02
N VAL A 384 -0.52 -26.93 -16.57
CA VAL A 384 -1.92 -26.63 -16.29
C VAL A 384 -2.24 -27.13 -14.88
N GLU A 385 -2.80 -26.26 -14.06
CA GLU A 385 -3.22 -26.60 -12.69
C GLU A 385 -4.69 -26.22 -12.49
N GLU A 386 -5.41 -27.09 -11.76
CA GLU A 386 -6.78 -26.89 -11.37
C GLU A 386 -6.86 -26.47 -9.89
N PHE A 387 -7.70 -25.48 -9.61
CA PHE A 387 -7.95 -24.99 -8.26
C PHE A 387 -9.43 -24.82 -7.98
N ASN A 388 -9.81 -24.97 -6.71
CA ASN A 388 -11.09 -24.48 -6.21
C ASN A 388 -10.82 -23.41 -5.15
N PHE A 389 -11.13 -22.15 -5.49
CA PHE A 389 -10.91 -21.00 -4.60
C PHE A 389 -12.13 -20.62 -3.75
N GLY A 390 -13.23 -21.38 -3.87
CA GLY A 390 -14.47 -21.17 -3.10
C GLY A 390 -15.23 -19.93 -3.53
N GLN A 391 -15.65 -19.12 -2.57
CA GLN A 391 -16.42 -17.89 -2.75
C GLN A 391 -15.90 -16.81 -1.78
N PRO A 392 -16.22 -15.52 -1.93
CA PRO A 392 -17.01 -14.89 -3.01
C PRO A 392 -16.20 -14.65 -4.29
N ARG A 393 -16.85 -14.16 -5.35
CA ARG A 393 -16.31 -13.87 -6.68
C ARG A 393 -14.98 -13.07 -6.64
N GLU A 394 -14.92 -12.00 -5.88
CA GLU A 394 -13.68 -11.20 -5.74
C GLU A 394 -12.50 -12.05 -5.25
N LYS A 395 -12.73 -12.87 -4.23
CA LYS A 395 -11.72 -13.78 -3.67
C LYS A 395 -11.21 -14.79 -4.69
N VAL A 396 -12.10 -15.32 -5.54
CA VAL A 396 -11.72 -16.25 -6.61
C VAL A 396 -10.83 -15.54 -7.63
N ILE A 397 -11.22 -14.36 -8.08
CA ILE A 397 -10.46 -13.53 -9.02
C ILE A 397 -9.08 -13.18 -8.45
N ASP A 398 -9.02 -12.71 -7.20
CA ASP A 398 -7.78 -12.33 -6.55
C ASP A 398 -6.81 -13.51 -6.40
N ARG A 399 -7.33 -14.65 -5.94
CA ARG A 399 -6.53 -15.86 -5.78
C ARG A 399 -6.03 -16.40 -7.11
N ALA A 400 -6.86 -16.41 -8.14
CA ALA A 400 -6.47 -16.83 -9.48
C ALA A 400 -5.37 -15.93 -10.04
N THR A 401 -5.50 -14.61 -9.87
CA THR A 401 -4.49 -13.63 -10.30
C THR A 401 -3.14 -13.89 -9.64
N ILE A 402 -3.11 -13.97 -8.31
CA ILE A 402 -1.86 -14.19 -7.56
C ILE A 402 -1.26 -15.55 -7.88
N LYS A 403 -2.09 -16.61 -7.91
CA LYS A 403 -1.64 -17.98 -8.20
C LYS A 403 -1.01 -18.10 -9.59
N SER A 404 -1.53 -17.38 -10.58
CA SER A 404 -0.94 -17.34 -11.92
C SER A 404 0.50 -16.83 -11.90
N LEU A 405 0.78 -15.80 -11.11
CA LEU A 405 2.14 -15.26 -10.96
C LEU A 405 3.04 -16.14 -10.08
N GLU A 406 2.47 -16.85 -9.08
CA GLU A 406 3.23 -17.84 -8.29
C GLU A 406 3.72 -19.01 -9.17
N ILE A 407 2.87 -19.52 -10.06
CA ILE A 407 3.23 -20.60 -11.01
C ILE A 407 4.35 -20.10 -11.93
N LEU A 408 4.21 -18.89 -12.47
CA LEU A 408 5.24 -18.29 -13.32
C LEU A 408 6.56 -18.10 -12.56
N GLN A 409 6.53 -17.57 -11.36
CA GLN A 409 7.72 -17.38 -10.54
C GLN A 409 8.47 -18.69 -10.28
N LYS A 410 7.73 -19.73 -9.84
CA LYS A 410 8.29 -21.06 -9.62
C LYS A 410 8.98 -21.61 -10.87
N GLU A 411 8.36 -21.39 -12.03
CA GLU A 411 8.91 -21.87 -13.28
C GLU A 411 10.16 -21.11 -13.71
N ILE A 412 10.17 -19.77 -13.54
CA ILE A 412 11.37 -18.97 -13.82
C ILE A 412 12.53 -19.38 -12.92
N LEU A 413 12.28 -19.67 -11.63
CA LEU A 413 13.31 -20.11 -10.68
C LEU A 413 13.95 -21.44 -11.07
N LYS A 414 13.18 -22.40 -11.59
CA LYS A 414 13.73 -23.69 -12.06
C LYS A 414 14.79 -23.51 -13.18
N ASN A 415 14.65 -22.45 -13.97
CA ASN A 415 15.53 -22.19 -15.11
C ASN A 415 16.77 -21.34 -14.75
N VAL A 416 16.97 -21.03 -13.46
CA VAL A 416 18.13 -20.27 -12.94
C VAL A 416 19.27 -21.22 -12.51
N HIS A 417 19.01 -22.51 -12.42
CA HIS A 417 19.96 -23.56 -12.11
C HIS A 417 20.21 -24.42 -13.36
#